data_ae9295f236531b77ce338da550ec3518
#
_entry.id   ae9295f236531b77ce338da550ec3518
#
_cell.length_a   1.000
_cell.length_b   1.000
_cell.length_c   1.000
_cell.angle_alpha   90.00
_cell.angle_beta   90.00
_cell.angle_gamma   90.00
#
_symmetry.space_group_name_H-M   'P 1'
#
loop_
_entity.id
_entity.type
_entity.pdbx_description
1 polymer ?
#
loop_
_entity_poly.entity_id
_entity_poly.type
_entity_poly.pdbx_seq_one_letter_code
_entity_poly.pdbx_strand_id
1 'polypeptide(L)'
;MTEATRPGGIAPGDSRTVDLDGPVHYIDFGGPADGKTVVLVHGLGGSHLNWDLLAPLLRPHARVLAIDLPGFGRSEPGGRRASVQANVEVLDRFLSEVAGTPAVLVGNSMGGMISILTAARSPESVSGLVLLDAAVPGPRGKPDPLVAASFALYAIPVLGERALRMRRLRQSPLRRVRELLQLCGVDPDTVPSEVIDRSVSLIEERRDVEGMDKAFLVAARSLLRLLADPRSYRAAMSAVTAPVLMIQGDLDRLVPVTAARDVAKRNPGWRYVELAGVGHVPQLQVPDRVAAEVLDVLGVPAGEASS
;
A
#
# COMPACT_ATOMS: atom_id res chain seq x y z
N MET A 1 11.69 10.84 32.67
CA MET A 1 12.34 9.54 32.44
C MET A 1 12.05 9.17 31.01
N THR A 2 12.99 9.41 30.11
CA THR A 2 12.91 9.10 28.69
C THR A 2 13.16 7.59 28.55
N GLU A 3 12.14 6.88 28.09
CA GLU A 3 12.20 5.46 27.79
C GLU A 3 13.16 5.25 26.61
N ALA A 4 14.29 4.63 26.86
CA ALA A 4 15.28 4.32 25.83
C ALA A 4 14.69 3.29 24.86
N THR A 5 14.48 3.70 23.64
CA THR A 5 14.01 2.85 22.52
C THR A 5 14.98 1.68 22.34
N ARG A 6 14.50 0.46 22.46
CA ARG A 6 15.26 -0.75 22.09
C ARG A 6 15.58 -0.69 20.58
N PRO A 7 16.81 -1.04 20.15
CA PRO A 7 17.10 -1.14 18.73
C PRO A 7 16.20 -2.23 18.12
N GLY A 8 15.34 -1.83 17.16
CA GLY A 8 14.38 -2.69 16.46
C GLY A 8 12.92 -2.55 16.88
N GLY A 9 12.57 -1.62 17.77
CA GLY A 9 11.17 -1.33 18.14
C GLY A 9 10.48 -0.44 17.08
N ILE A 10 9.17 -0.68 16.88
CA ILE A 10 8.31 0.17 16.04
C ILE A 10 8.26 1.57 16.67
N ALA A 11 8.74 2.60 15.95
CA ALA A 11 8.59 3.98 16.40
C ALA A 11 7.15 4.44 16.11
N PRO A 12 6.34 4.73 17.13
CA PRO A 12 4.98 5.20 16.90
C PRO A 12 5.01 6.59 16.25
N GLY A 13 4.20 6.76 15.20
CA GLY A 13 3.88 8.08 14.68
C GLY A 13 2.62 8.65 15.34
N ASP A 14 2.36 9.92 15.11
CA ASP A 14 1.16 10.60 15.58
C ASP A 14 -0.07 10.15 14.79
N SER A 15 -1.07 9.60 15.47
CA SER A 15 -2.38 9.28 14.87
C SER A 15 -3.19 10.57 14.68
N ARG A 16 -3.56 10.85 13.43
CA ARG A 16 -4.28 12.07 13.04
C ARG A 16 -5.47 11.74 12.15
N THR A 17 -6.40 12.67 12.08
CA THR A 17 -7.58 12.59 11.19
C THR A 17 -7.78 13.94 10.51
N VAL A 18 -8.11 13.90 9.21
CA VAL A 18 -8.49 15.05 8.40
C VAL A 18 -9.85 14.78 7.77
N ASP A 19 -10.64 15.83 7.54
CA ASP A 19 -11.92 15.73 6.84
C ASP A 19 -11.70 15.90 5.32
N LEU A 20 -11.84 14.81 4.57
CA LEU A 20 -11.81 14.81 3.10
C LEU A 20 -13.13 14.23 2.57
N ASP A 21 -14.23 14.96 2.72
CA ASP A 21 -15.62 14.52 2.56
C ASP A 21 -15.96 13.32 3.48
N GLY A 22 -15.50 13.44 4.72
CA GLY A 22 -15.56 12.48 5.79
C GLY A 22 -14.17 12.14 6.33
N PRO A 23 -14.09 11.57 7.54
CA PRO A 23 -12.85 11.38 8.26
C PRO A 23 -11.90 10.44 7.51
N VAL A 24 -10.66 10.88 7.32
CA VAL A 24 -9.54 10.10 6.79
C VAL A 24 -8.45 10.09 7.85
N HIS A 25 -8.16 8.91 8.37
CA HIS A 25 -7.10 8.67 9.32
C HIS A 25 -5.76 8.56 8.60
N TYR A 26 -4.71 9.06 9.24
CA TYR A 26 -3.34 8.86 8.81
C TYR A 26 -2.38 8.86 10.00
N ILE A 27 -1.20 8.31 9.81
CA ILE A 27 -0.10 8.42 10.77
C ILE A 27 0.91 9.42 10.22
N ASP A 28 1.26 10.41 11.04
CA ASP A 28 2.38 11.32 10.81
C ASP A 28 3.58 10.81 11.61
N PHE A 29 4.53 10.19 10.93
CA PHE A 29 5.77 9.70 11.55
C PHE A 29 6.76 10.83 11.84
N GLY A 30 6.46 12.06 11.41
CA GLY A 30 7.37 13.20 11.51
C GLY A 30 8.45 13.16 10.45
N GLY A 31 9.55 13.85 10.74
CA GLY A 31 10.72 14.00 9.88
C GLY A 31 11.16 15.46 9.77
N PRO A 32 12.23 15.77 9.00
CA PRO A 32 12.73 17.15 8.82
C PRO A 32 11.66 18.06 8.22
N ALA A 33 11.52 19.27 8.77
CA ALA A 33 10.49 20.22 8.34
C ALA A 33 10.74 20.78 6.93
N ASP A 34 11.99 20.83 6.51
CA ASP A 34 12.48 21.27 5.19
C ASP A 34 12.76 20.10 4.24
N GLY A 35 12.49 18.87 4.70
CA GLY A 35 12.67 17.66 3.93
C GLY A 35 11.56 17.43 2.90
N LYS A 36 11.81 16.53 1.94
CA LYS A 36 10.77 16.02 1.05
C LYS A 36 9.68 15.32 1.86
N THR A 37 8.44 15.39 1.40
CA THR A 37 7.35 14.62 1.99
C THR A 37 7.20 13.28 1.26
N VAL A 38 7.10 12.19 2.01
CA VAL A 38 6.79 10.84 1.53
C VAL A 38 5.40 10.45 2.01
N VAL A 39 4.53 10.06 1.10
CA VAL A 39 3.19 9.55 1.41
C VAL A 39 3.11 8.06 1.08
N LEU A 40 2.84 7.25 2.08
CA LEU A 40 2.78 5.80 2.03
C LEU A 40 1.33 5.34 1.83
N VAL A 41 1.07 4.62 0.73
CA VAL A 41 -0.28 4.25 0.28
C VAL A 41 -0.41 2.73 0.26
N HIS A 42 -1.20 2.18 1.18
CA HIS A 42 -1.35 0.73 1.37
C HIS A 42 -2.18 0.04 0.27
N GLY A 43 -2.08 -1.29 0.19
CA GLY A 43 -2.82 -2.14 -0.72
C GLY A 43 -4.23 -2.49 -0.27
N LEU A 44 -4.92 -3.33 -1.04
CA LEU A 44 -6.25 -3.85 -0.74
C LEU A 44 -6.24 -4.64 0.57
N GLY A 45 -7.06 -4.23 1.52
CA GLY A 45 -7.13 -4.86 2.85
C GLY A 45 -6.00 -4.47 3.81
N GLY A 46 -5.08 -3.60 3.38
CA GLY A 46 -4.01 -3.04 4.20
C GLY A 46 -4.44 -1.84 5.06
N SER A 47 -3.45 -1.20 5.66
CA SER A 47 -3.59 0.00 6.49
C SER A 47 -2.23 0.67 6.69
N HIS A 48 -2.20 1.76 7.47
CA HIS A 48 -0.95 2.39 7.93
C HIS A 48 0.04 1.39 8.56
N LEU A 49 -0.43 0.30 9.18
CA LEU A 49 0.42 -0.71 9.82
C LEU A 49 1.35 -1.44 8.83
N ASN A 50 1.04 -1.44 7.54
CA ASN A 50 1.92 -2.00 6.52
C ASN A 50 3.28 -1.28 6.44
N TRP A 51 3.39 -0.10 7.05
CA TRP A 51 4.53 0.78 6.97
C TRP A 51 5.36 0.87 8.26
N ASP A 52 4.95 0.15 9.31
CA ASP A 52 5.55 0.21 10.64
C ASP A 52 7.05 -0.08 10.68
N LEU A 53 7.54 -0.93 9.75
CA LEU A 53 8.96 -1.26 9.65
C LEU A 53 9.72 -0.34 8.67
N LEU A 54 9.05 0.18 7.64
CA LEU A 54 9.69 1.03 6.64
C LEU A 54 9.72 2.51 7.05
N ALA A 55 8.61 3.03 7.58
CA ALA A 55 8.50 4.47 7.89
C ALA A 55 9.57 4.99 8.87
N PRO A 56 9.95 4.26 9.92
CA PRO A 56 11.04 4.67 10.82
C PRO A 56 12.40 4.83 10.13
N LEU A 57 12.66 4.04 9.08
CA LEU A 57 13.90 4.11 8.29
C LEU A 57 13.94 5.33 7.36
N LEU A 58 12.78 5.83 6.94
CA LEU A 58 12.67 7.00 6.06
C LEU A 58 12.60 8.32 6.84
N ARG A 59 12.03 8.28 8.06
CA ARG A 59 11.78 9.45 8.91
C ARG A 59 12.99 10.33 9.16
N PRO A 60 14.23 9.84 9.30
CA PRO A 60 15.39 10.72 9.49
C PRO A 60 15.67 11.65 8.29
N HIS A 61 15.17 11.29 7.11
CA HIS A 61 15.54 11.92 5.84
C HIS A 61 14.37 12.61 5.13
N ALA A 62 13.13 12.33 5.54
CA ALA A 62 11.91 12.87 4.94
C ALA A 62 10.78 12.98 5.96
N ARG A 63 9.83 13.88 5.74
CA ARG A 63 8.56 13.83 6.44
C ARG A 63 7.73 12.65 5.91
N VAL A 64 7.35 11.72 6.78
CA VAL A 64 6.69 10.47 6.38
C VAL A 64 5.25 10.41 6.89
N LEU A 65 4.30 10.26 5.98
CA LEU A 65 2.86 10.15 6.25
C LEU A 65 2.34 8.82 5.71
N ALA A 66 1.56 8.09 6.50
CA ALA A 66 0.88 6.87 6.04
C ALA A 66 -0.63 7.03 6.12
N ILE A 67 -1.29 7.10 4.97
CA ILE A 67 -2.75 7.27 4.87
C ILE A 67 -3.46 5.93 5.04
N ASP A 68 -4.59 5.95 5.77
CA ASP A 68 -5.60 4.90 5.69
C ASP A 68 -6.66 5.31 4.66
N LEU A 69 -6.74 4.60 3.55
CA LEU A 69 -7.74 4.87 2.52
C LEU A 69 -9.17 4.62 3.05
N PRO A 70 -10.20 5.38 2.61
CA PRO A 70 -11.59 5.18 3.02
C PRO A 70 -12.06 3.72 2.94
N GLY A 71 -12.56 3.20 4.05
CA GLY A 71 -12.95 1.80 4.20
C GLY A 71 -11.82 0.86 4.61
N PHE A 72 -10.63 1.40 4.92
CA PHE A 72 -9.46 0.65 5.38
C PHE A 72 -8.85 1.29 6.62
N GLY A 73 -7.99 0.53 7.34
CA GLY A 73 -7.35 1.03 8.54
C GLY A 73 -8.37 1.61 9.52
N ARG A 74 -8.13 2.81 10.03
CA ARG A 74 -9.04 3.55 10.90
C ARG A 74 -9.93 4.55 10.14
N SER A 75 -9.84 4.59 8.80
CA SER A 75 -10.73 5.40 7.97
C SER A 75 -12.03 4.67 7.69
N GLU A 76 -13.10 5.07 8.37
CA GLU A 76 -14.44 4.54 8.14
C GLU A 76 -14.92 4.90 6.73
N PRO A 77 -15.70 4.03 6.06
CA PRO A 77 -16.21 4.34 4.73
C PRO A 77 -17.23 5.48 4.71
N GLY A 78 -18.05 5.62 5.77
CA GLY A 78 -18.96 6.76 5.99
C GLY A 78 -19.92 7.06 4.82
N GLY A 79 -20.33 6.10 4.05
CA GLY A 79 -21.18 6.31 2.86
C GLY A 79 -20.41 6.69 1.58
N ARG A 80 -19.10 6.96 1.67
CA ARG A 80 -18.22 7.21 0.52
C ARG A 80 -18.01 5.94 -0.31
N ARG A 81 -17.73 6.12 -1.59
CA ARG A 81 -17.29 5.02 -2.44
C ARG A 81 -15.81 4.71 -2.15
N ALA A 82 -15.48 3.44 -1.98
CA ALA A 82 -14.10 2.97 -1.79
C ALA A 82 -13.53 2.35 -3.09
N SER A 83 -13.97 2.80 -4.26
CA SER A 83 -13.39 2.36 -5.55
C SER A 83 -11.99 2.93 -5.71
N VAL A 84 -11.18 2.33 -6.58
CA VAL A 84 -9.85 2.85 -6.92
C VAL A 84 -9.94 4.34 -7.33
N GLN A 85 -10.90 4.70 -8.18
CA GLN A 85 -11.08 6.08 -8.63
C GLN A 85 -11.42 7.04 -7.49
N ALA A 86 -12.32 6.64 -6.58
CA ALA A 86 -12.65 7.48 -5.41
C ALA A 86 -11.44 7.63 -4.47
N ASN A 87 -10.63 6.58 -4.32
CA ASN A 87 -9.40 6.66 -3.54
C ASN A 87 -8.31 7.52 -4.20
N VAL A 88 -8.28 7.60 -5.54
CA VAL A 88 -7.44 8.57 -6.26
C VAL A 88 -7.84 10.01 -5.91
N GLU A 89 -9.13 10.31 -5.87
CA GLU A 89 -9.64 11.64 -5.49
C GLU A 89 -9.29 11.99 -4.03
N VAL A 90 -9.41 11.03 -3.12
CA VAL A 90 -9.03 11.22 -1.71
C VAL A 90 -7.52 11.42 -1.57
N LEU A 91 -6.70 10.64 -2.28
CA LEU A 91 -5.25 10.79 -2.23
C LEU A 91 -4.81 12.15 -2.80
N ASP A 92 -5.39 12.59 -3.91
CA ASP A 92 -5.12 13.89 -4.51
C ASP A 92 -5.40 15.05 -3.52
N ARG A 93 -6.55 15.01 -2.86
CA ARG A 93 -6.87 15.96 -1.79
C ARG A 93 -5.95 15.84 -0.59
N PHE A 94 -5.60 14.62 -0.17
CA PHE A 94 -4.65 14.42 0.93
C PHE A 94 -3.28 15.04 0.63
N LEU A 95 -2.81 14.94 -0.60
CA LEU A 95 -1.58 15.57 -1.04
C LEU A 95 -1.66 17.09 -0.90
N SER A 96 -2.72 17.71 -1.39
CA SER A 96 -2.86 19.17 -1.38
C SER A 96 -3.16 19.74 0.01
N GLU A 97 -3.98 19.05 0.82
CA GLU A 97 -4.49 19.61 2.08
C GLU A 97 -3.63 19.22 3.30
N VAL A 98 -2.89 18.10 3.25
CA VAL A 98 -2.15 17.54 4.41
C VAL A 98 -0.65 17.38 4.16
N ALA A 99 -0.30 16.73 3.06
CA ALA A 99 1.11 16.37 2.79
C ALA A 99 1.95 17.57 2.39
N GLY A 100 1.36 18.52 1.69
CA GLY A 100 2.07 19.52 0.91
C GLY A 100 2.57 18.94 -0.41
N THR A 101 2.53 19.73 -1.46
CA THR A 101 2.96 19.31 -2.81
C THR A 101 4.21 20.03 -3.24
N PRO A 102 5.09 19.40 -4.07
CA PRO A 102 4.98 18.02 -4.53
C PRO A 102 5.52 17.00 -3.50
N ALA A 103 4.93 15.79 -3.47
CA ALA A 103 5.33 14.70 -2.57
C ALA A 103 5.82 13.47 -3.35
N VAL A 104 6.62 12.61 -2.69
CA VAL A 104 6.97 11.28 -3.20
C VAL A 104 5.92 10.29 -2.71
N LEU A 105 5.30 9.57 -3.64
CA LEU A 105 4.34 8.50 -3.32
C LEU A 105 5.06 7.15 -3.26
N VAL A 106 4.85 6.40 -2.17
CA VAL A 106 5.27 5.00 -2.05
C VAL A 106 4.01 4.15 -1.93
N GLY A 107 3.67 3.42 -2.99
CA GLY A 107 2.42 2.66 -3.06
C GLY A 107 2.63 1.16 -3.19
N ASN A 108 2.01 0.36 -2.30
CA ASN A 108 2.02 -1.09 -2.39
C ASN A 108 0.73 -1.60 -3.05
N SER A 109 0.84 -2.55 -4.00
CA SER A 109 -0.29 -3.25 -4.60
C SER A 109 -1.35 -2.30 -5.20
N MET A 110 -2.59 -2.32 -4.69
CA MET A 110 -3.64 -1.37 -5.05
C MET A 110 -3.23 0.08 -4.76
N GLY A 111 -2.46 0.32 -3.70
CA GLY A 111 -1.89 1.63 -3.39
C GLY A 111 -0.94 2.12 -4.49
N GLY A 112 -0.15 1.23 -5.08
CA GLY A 112 0.67 1.53 -6.26
C GLY A 112 -0.18 1.90 -7.49
N MET A 113 -1.28 1.19 -7.75
CA MET A 113 -2.23 1.55 -8.81
C MET A 113 -2.85 2.94 -8.57
N ILE A 114 -3.30 3.22 -7.34
CA ILE A 114 -3.86 4.53 -6.96
C ILE A 114 -2.81 5.61 -7.15
N SER A 115 -1.57 5.40 -6.72
CA SER A 115 -0.47 6.35 -6.84
C SER A 115 -0.11 6.66 -8.31
N ILE A 116 -0.11 5.66 -9.20
CA ILE A 116 0.06 5.86 -10.64
C ILE A 116 -1.06 6.75 -11.22
N LEU A 117 -2.32 6.44 -10.87
CA LEU A 117 -3.47 7.17 -11.36
C LEU A 117 -3.49 8.62 -10.83
N THR A 118 -3.08 8.84 -9.59
CA THR A 118 -2.92 10.18 -8.99
C THR A 118 -1.80 10.96 -9.69
N ALA A 119 -0.62 10.36 -9.90
CA ALA A 119 0.49 11.01 -10.59
C ALA A 119 0.17 11.37 -12.06
N ALA A 120 -0.65 10.56 -12.73
CA ALA A 120 -1.11 10.86 -14.08
C ALA A 120 -2.18 11.97 -14.12
N ARG A 121 -2.99 12.10 -13.07
CA ARG A 121 -4.07 13.09 -12.95
C ARG A 121 -3.54 14.46 -12.54
N SER A 122 -2.63 14.49 -11.57
CA SER A 122 -2.11 15.69 -10.92
C SER A 122 -0.56 15.62 -10.88
N PRO A 123 0.10 15.73 -12.05
CA PRO A 123 1.54 15.53 -12.15
C PRO A 123 2.36 16.54 -11.34
N GLU A 124 1.82 17.73 -11.11
CA GLU A 124 2.44 18.78 -10.27
C GLU A 124 2.46 18.42 -8.78
N SER A 125 1.60 17.50 -8.36
CA SER A 125 1.50 17.08 -6.94
C SER A 125 2.48 15.95 -6.58
N VAL A 126 3.13 15.31 -7.57
CA VAL A 126 3.96 14.12 -7.36
C VAL A 126 5.36 14.34 -7.91
N SER A 127 6.35 14.39 -7.02
CA SER A 127 7.78 14.57 -7.36
C SER A 127 8.53 13.26 -7.62
N GLY A 128 7.98 12.14 -7.21
CA GLY A 128 8.55 10.80 -7.41
C GLY A 128 7.53 9.72 -7.08
N LEU A 129 7.71 8.55 -7.67
CA LEU A 129 6.78 7.42 -7.51
C LEU A 129 7.57 6.14 -7.25
N VAL A 130 7.34 5.52 -6.10
CA VAL A 130 7.89 4.21 -5.74
C VAL A 130 6.74 3.19 -5.68
N LEU A 131 6.83 2.17 -6.50
CA LEU A 131 5.82 1.15 -6.69
C LEU A 131 6.32 -0.17 -6.09
N LEU A 132 5.72 -0.60 -4.97
CA LEU A 132 6.05 -1.85 -4.30
C LEU A 132 5.01 -2.90 -4.68
N ASP A 133 5.42 -3.90 -5.47
CA ASP A 133 4.53 -4.99 -5.90
C ASP A 133 3.17 -4.45 -6.40
N ALA A 134 3.22 -3.37 -7.18
CA ALA A 134 2.04 -2.62 -7.58
C ALA A 134 1.09 -3.48 -8.41
N ALA A 135 -0.21 -3.30 -8.21
CA ALA A 135 -1.22 -3.97 -9.01
C ALA A 135 -1.20 -3.45 -10.45
N VAL A 136 -0.50 -4.17 -11.32
CA VAL A 136 -0.27 -3.80 -12.72
C VAL A 136 -0.86 -4.85 -13.67
N PRO A 137 -1.27 -4.46 -14.89
CA PRO A 137 -1.75 -5.39 -15.88
C PRO A 137 -0.60 -6.25 -16.41
N GLY A 138 -0.77 -7.56 -16.34
CA GLY A 138 0.21 -8.51 -16.84
C GLY A 138 -0.17 -9.17 -18.17
N PRO A 139 0.76 -9.93 -18.75
CA PRO A 139 0.44 -10.81 -19.86
C PRO A 139 -0.60 -11.85 -19.42
N ARG A 140 -1.39 -12.38 -20.35
CA ARG A 140 -2.35 -13.45 -20.07
C ARG A 140 -1.57 -14.69 -19.63
N GLY A 141 -1.48 -14.90 -18.32
CA GLY A 141 -0.84 -16.05 -17.66
C GLY A 141 -1.82 -16.77 -16.76
N LYS A 142 -1.40 -17.90 -16.21
CA LYS A 142 -2.18 -18.59 -15.17
C LYS A 142 -1.87 -17.92 -13.83
N PRO A 143 -2.84 -17.23 -13.20
CA PRO A 143 -2.66 -16.69 -11.85
C PRO A 143 -2.51 -17.85 -10.85
N ASP A 144 -1.97 -17.55 -9.67
CA ASP A 144 -1.99 -18.52 -8.55
C ASP A 144 -3.45 -18.97 -8.32
N PRO A 145 -3.73 -20.30 -8.28
CA PRO A 145 -5.11 -20.80 -8.22
C PRO A 145 -5.86 -20.33 -6.98
N LEU A 146 -5.19 -20.19 -5.83
CA LEU A 146 -5.82 -19.73 -4.58
C LEU A 146 -6.17 -18.25 -4.67
N VAL A 147 -5.26 -17.44 -5.22
CA VAL A 147 -5.49 -16.02 -5.48
C VAL A 147 -6.64 -15.83 -6.46
N ALA A 148 -6.62 -16.57 -7.58
CA ALA A 148 -7.69 -16.51 -8.60
C ALA A 148 -9.05 -16.88 -8.01
N ALA A 149 -9.14 -17.94 -7.22
CA ALA A 149 -10.37 -18.35 -6.57
C ALA A 149 -10.89 -17.31 -5.57
N SER A 150 -10.00 -16.70 -4.78
CA SER A 150 -10.35 -15.65 -3.83
C SER A 150 -10.91 -14.42 -4.53
N PHE A 151 -10.23 -13.93 -5.57
CA PHE A 151 -10.70 -12.77 -6.33
C PHE A 151 -11.96 -13.06 -7.15
N ALA A 152 -12.11 -14.28 -7.71
CA ALA A 152 -13.34 -14.69 -8.37
C ALA A 152 -14.53 -14.64 -7.41
N LEU A 153 -14.34 -15.13 -6.16
CA LEU A 153 -15.35 -15.06 -5.12
C LEU A 153 -15.75 -13.62 -4.78
N TYR A 154 -14.75 -12.72 -4.63
CA TYR A 154 -15.00 -11.30 -4.34
C TYR A 154 -15.67 -10.56 -5.51
N ALA A 155 -15.43 -11.00 -6.74
CA ALA A 155 -16.06 -10.41 -7.93
C ALA A 155 -17.58 -10.65 -7.98
N ILE A 156 -18.06 -11.77 -7.42
CA ILE A 156 -19.48 -12.15 -7.47
C ILE A 156 -20.28 -11.45 -6.37
N PRO A 157 -21.27 -10.60 -6.70
CA PRO A 157 -22.16 -10.01 -5.71
C PRO A 157 -22.87 -11.07 -4.86
N VAL A 158 -23.16 -10.74 -3.62
CA VAL A 158 -23.78 -11.59 -2.59
C VAL A 158 -22.85 -12.71 -2.10
N LEU A 159 -22.14 -13.41 -2.97
CA LEU A 159 -21.20 -14.47 -2.55
C LEU A 159 -19.97 -13.86 -1.86
N GLY A 160 -19.41 -12.77 -2.39
CA GLY A 160 -18.28 -12.06 -1.76
C GLY A 160 -18.66 -11.55 -0.35
N GLU A 161 -19.82 -10.92 -0.21
CA GLU A 161 -20.34 -10.43 1.07
C GLU A 161 -20.53 -11.57 2.08
N ARG A 162 -21.13 -12.70 1.64
CA ARG A 162 -21.29 -13.89 2.47
C ARG A 162 -19.95 -14.49 2.89
N ALA A 163 -19.00 -14.57 1.97
CA ALA A 163 -17.67 -15.11 2.25
C ALA A 163 -16.92 -14.28 3.31
N LEU A 164 -16.88 -12.95 3.17
CA LEU A 164 -16.25 -12.07 4.15
C LEU A 164 -16.95 -12.17 5.52
N ARG A 165 -18.29 -12.15 5.54
CA ARG A 165 -19.07 -12.34 6.78
C ARG A 165 -18.75 -13.67 7.45
N MET A 166 -18.74 -14.77 6.71
CA MET A 166 -18.42 -16.10 7.25
C MET A 166 -16.98 -16.18 7.76
N ARG A 167 -16.03 -15.56 7.04
CA ARG A 167 -14.65 -15.47 7.49
C ARG A 167 -14.55 -14.71 8.81
N ARG A 168 -15.24 -13.57 8.94
CA ARG A 168 -15.28 -12.77 10.17
C ARG A 168 -15.88 -13.54 11.35
N LEU A 169 -16.93 -14.33 11.12
CA LEU A 169 -17.61 -15.09 12.17
C LEU A 169 -16.84 -16.35 12.60
N ARG A 170 -16.06 -16.97 11.70
CA ARG A 170 -15.44 -18.29 11.93
C ARG A 170 -13.96 -18.24 12.23
N GLN A 171 -13.28 -17.14 11.91
CA GLN A 171 -11.84 -17.03 12.07
C GLN A 171 -11.49 -15.99 13.13
N SER A 172 -10.53 -16.32 13.99
CA SER A 172 -9.93 -15.35 14.91
C SER A 172 -9.15 -14.26 14.12
N PRO A 173 -9.02 -13.04 14.67
CA PRO A 173 -8.21 -12.00 14.07
C PRO A 173 -6.78 -12.45 13.75
N LEU A 174 -6.12 -13.14 14.68
CA LEU A 174 -4.77 -13.67 14.48
C LEU A 174 -4.70 -14.62 13.26
N ARG A 175 -5.64 -15.54 13.13
CA ARG A 175 -5.69 -16.45 11.98
C ARG A 175 -5.86 -15.66 10.68
N ARG A 176 -6.68 -14.63 10.67
CA ARG A 176 -6.91 -13.78 9.48
C ARG A 176 -5.63 -13.03 9.06
N VAL A 177 -4.86 -12.50 10.03
CA VAL A 177 -3.56 -11.84 9.79
C VAL A 177 -2.57 -12.84 9.18
N ARG A 178 -2.41 -14.01 9.80
CA ARG A 178 -1.47 -15.04 9.33
C ARG A 178 -1.82 -15.56 7.93
N GLU A 179 -3.10 -15.84 7.66
CA GLU A 179 -3.55 -16.26 6.33
C GLU A 179 -3.32 -15.19 5.26
N LEU A 180 -3.48 -13.90 5.61
CA LEU A 180 -3.19 -12.79 4.68
C LEU A 180 -1.70 -12.72 4.35
N LEU A 181 -0.82 -12.82 5.34
CA LEU A 181 0.63 -12.85 5.11
C LEU A 181 1.04 -14.04 4.23
N GLN A 182 0.51 -15.24 4.51
CA GLN A 182 0.76 -16.41 3.68
C GLN A 182 0.26 -16.25 2.24
N LEU A 183 -0.90 -15.59 2.04
CA LEU A 183 -1.41 -15.26 0.71
C LEU A 183 -0.47 -14.30 -0.02
N CYS A 184 0.15 -13.37 0.70
CA CYS A 184 1.18 -12.46 0.19
C CYS A 184 2.54 -13.14 -0.09
N GLY A 185 2.68 -14.45 0.16
CA GLY A 185 3.96 -15.15 0.02
C GLY A 185 4.94 -14.87 1.16
N VAL A 186 4.42 -14.47 2.33
CA VAL A 186 5.22 -14.17 3.53
C VAL A 186 5.02 -15.25 4.57
N ASP A 187 6.10 -15.76 5.14
CA ASP A 187 6.04 -16.58 6.33
C ASP A 187 5.70 -15.70 7.54
N PRO A 188 4.53 -15.90 8.20
CA PRO A 188 4.14 -15.07 9.33
C PRO A 188 5.11 -15.13 10.53
N ASP A 189 5.91 -16.19 10.63
CA ASP A 189 6.86 -16.34 11.74
C ASP A 189 8.14 -15.52 11.53
N THR A 190 8.34 -14.96 10.33
CA THR A 190 9.44 -14.02 10.03
C THR A 190 9.06 -12.56 10.29
N VAL A 191 7.77 -12.26 10.48
CA VAL A 191 7.29 -10.91 10.77
C VAL A 191 7.34 -10.68 12.28
N PRO A 192 7.86 -9.52 12.76
CA PRO A 192 7.87 -9.22 14.20
C PRO A 192 6.49 -9.37 14.83
N SER A 193 6.42 -10.03 15.99
CA SER A 193 5.16 -10.29 16.70
C SER A 193 4.37 -9.01 16.98
N GLU A 194 5.07 -7.91 17.28
CA GLU A 194 4.46 -6.60 17.50
C GLU A 194 3.65 -6.11 16.31
N VAL A 195 4.12 -6.31 15.06
CA VAL A 195 3.37 -5.98 13.84
C VAL A 195 2.12 -6.82 13.73
N ILE A 196 2.22 -8.12 14.07
CA ILE A 196 1.08 -9.05 14.06
C ILE A 196 0.07 -8.62 15.13
N ASP A 197 0.50 -8.34 16.36
CA ASP A 197 -0.36 -7.96 17.47
C ASP A 197 -1.11 -6.65 17.20
N ARG A 198 -0.43 -5.65 16.63
CA ARG A 198 -1.06 -4.39 16.18
C ARG A 198 -2.08 -4.63 15.07
N SER A 199 -1.79 -5.52 14.14
CA SER A 199 -2.73 -5.90 13.07
C SER A 199 -3.96 -6.62 13.63
N VAL A 200 -3.78 -7.47 14.63
CA VAL A 200 -4.88 -8.15 15.36
C VAL A 200 -5.73 -7.11 16.08
N SER A 201 -5.11 -6.20 16.84
CA SER A 201 -5.82 -5.13 17.55
C SER A 201 -6.64 -4.26 16.61
N LEU A 202 -6.07 -3.87 15.46
CA LEU A 202 -6.80 -3.09 14.46
C LEU A 202 -8.01 -3.85 13.89
N ILE A 203 -7.91 -5.16 13.67
CA ILE A 203 -9.05 -5.98 13.24
C ILE A 203 -10.15 -6.00 14.31
N GLU A 204 -9.77 -6.02 15.60
CA GLU A 204 -10.70 -6.00 16.72
C GLU A 204 -11.38 -4.65 16.88
N GLU A 205 -10.62 -3.55 16.80
CA GLU A 205 -11.14 -2.17 16.80
C GLU A 205 -12.20 -1.96 15.69
N ARG A 206 -12.00 -2.58 14.54
CA ARG A 206 -12.88 -2.43 13.37
C ARG A 206 -14.05 -3.43 13.31
N ARG A 207 -14.18 -4.29 14.31
CA ARG A 207 -15.17 -5.40 14.27
C ARG A 207 -16.58 -4.92 13.98
N ASP A 208 -16.98 -3.83 14.62
CA ASP A 208 -18.35 -3.32 14.60
C ASP A 208 -18.53 -2.08 13.70
N VAL A 209 -17.47 -1.69 12.95
CA VAL A 209 -17.57 -0.59 12.00
C VAL A 209 -18.34 -1.05 10.76
N GLU A 210 -19.45 -0.39 10.51
CA GLU A 210 -20.32 -0.72 9.37
C GLU A 210 -19.69 -0.37 8.03
N GLY A 211 -20.00 -1.14 7.01
CA GLY A 211 -19.63 -0.86 5.62
C GLY A 211 -18.20 -1.26 5.23
N MET A 212 -17.35 -1.73 6.16
CA MET A 212 -15.96 -2.12 5.84
C MET A 212 -15.87 -3.27 4.83
N ASP A 213 -16.67 -4.33 5.00
CA ASP A 213 -16.70 -5.44 4.06
C ASP A 213 -17.18 -4.98 2.66
N LYS A 214 -18.17 -4.07 2.62
CA LYS A 214 -18.66 -3.47 1.37
C LYS A 214 -17.58 -2.61 0.70
N ALA A 215 -16.87 -1.78 1.47
CA ALA A 215 -15.78 -0.95 0.97
C ALA A 215 -14.67 -1.81 0.36
N PHE A 216 -14.25 -2.86 1.05
CA PHE A 216 -13.27 -3.83 0.53
C PHE A 216 -13.71 -4.44 -0.81
N LEU A 217 -14.97 -4.90 -0.92
CA LEU A 217 -15.46 -5.51 -2.16
C LEU A 217 -15.60 -4.50 -3.29
N VAL A 218 -16.00 -3.26 -3.01
CA VAL A 218 -16.03 -2.18 -4.01
C VAL A 218 -14.64 -1.89 -4.54
N ALA A 219 -13.64 -1.79 -3.65
CA ALA A 219 -12.24 -1.60 -4.02
C ALA A 219 -11.73 -2.78 -4.87
N ALA A 220 -11.91 -4.02 -4.40
CA ALA A 220 -11.49 -5.22 -5.12
C ALA A 220 -12.11 -5.31 -6.52
N ARG A 221 -13.41 -5.09 -6.64
CA ARG A 221 -14.12 -5.12 -7.93
C ARG A 221 -13.67 -4.02 -8.88
N SER A 222 -13.39 -2.82 -8.38
CA SER A 222 -12.88 -1.71 -9.21
C SER A 222 -11.45 -1.96 -9.69
N LEU A 223 -10.59 -2.50 -8.82
CA LEU A 223 -9.23 -2.93 -9.16
C LEU A 223 -9.26 -4.02 -10.25
N LEU A 224 -10.07 -5.05 -10.08
CA LEU A 224 -10.20 -6.14 -11.05
C LEU A 224 -10.69 -5.65 -12.42
N ARG A 225 -11.62 -4.67 -12.46
CA ARG A 225 -12.09 -4.07 -13.71
C ARG A 225 -10.97 -3.34 -14.44
N LEU A 226 -10.14 -2.57 -13.74
CA LEU A 226 -8.98 -1.88 -14.31
C LEU A 226 -7.92 -2.84 -14.84
N LEU A 227 -7.74 -3.98 -14.19
CA LEU A 227 -6.81 -5.03 -14.65
C LEU A 227 -7.38 -5.82 -15.83
N ALA A 228 -8.71 -6.03 -15.90
CA ALA A 228 -9.38 -6.76 -16.95
C ALA A 228 -9.46 -5.95 -18.26
N ASP A 229 -9.70 -4.63 -18.18
CA ASP A 229 -9.60 -3.69 -19.32
C ASP A 229 -8.55 -2.60 -19.01
N PRO A 230 -7.27 -2.90 -19.27
CA PRO A 230 -6.18 -2.05 -18.81
C PRO A 230 -5.88 -0.85 -19.73
N ARG A 231 -6.74 -0.54 -20.72
CA ARG A 231 -6.45 0.52 -21.70
C ARG A 231 -6.26 1.88 -21.05
N SER A 232 -7.21 2.30 -20.22
CA SER A 232 -7.13 3.57 -19.48
C SER A 232 -5.99 3.58 -18.47
N TYR A 233 -5.75 2.47 -17.79
CA TYR A 233 -4.67 2.36 -16.82
C TYR A 233 -3.28 2.40 -17.49
N ARG A 234 -3.10 1.75 -18.64
CA ARG A 234 -1.86 1.86 -19.43
C ARG A 234 -1.64 3.27 -19.96
N ALA A 235 -2.71 3.95 -20.38
CA ALA A 235 -2.61 5.37 -20.78
C ALA A 235 -2.16 6.24 -19.59
N ALA A 236 -2.69 6.01 -18.40
CA ALA A 236 -2.24 6.71 -17.19
C ALA A 236 -0.76 6.42 -16.86
N MET A 237 -0.31 5.15 -16.96
CA MET A 237 1.11 4.82 -16.79
C MET A 237 2.02 5.61 -17.73
N SER A 238 1.62 5.73 -19.00
CA SER A 238 2.38 6.47 -20.02
C SER A 238 2.32 7.99 -19.82
N ALA A 239 1.36 8.50 -19.05
CA ALA A 239 1.22 9.93 -18.75
C ALA A 239 1.97 10.35 -17.48
N VAL A 240 2.52 9.42 -16.72
CA VAL A 240 3.33 9.75 -15.53
C VAL A 240 4.62 10.44 -15.97
N THR A 241 4.85 11.65 -15.46
CA THR A 241 6.04 12.46 -15.76
C THR A 241 7.09 12.43 -14.64
N ALA A 242 6.66 12.10 -13.41
CA ALA A 242 7.57 11.96 -12.28
C ALA A 242 8.53 10.77 -12.48
N PRO A 243 9.75 10.80 -11.93
CA PRO A 243 10.62 9.63 -11.85
C PRO A 243 9.92 8.45 -11.17
N VAL A 244 10.02 7.27 -11.76
CA VAL A 244 9.39 6.05 -11.24
C VAL A 244 10.43 4.99 -10.91
N LEU A 245 10.35 4.48 -9.69
CA LEU A 245 11.02 3.26 -9.25
C LEU A 245 9.96 2.17 -9.03
N MET A 246 10.11 1.04 -9.70
CA MET A 246 9.27 -0.12 -9.52
C MET A 246 10.07 -1.25 -8.87
N ILE A 247 9.64 -1.70 -7.69
CA ILE A 247 10.23 -2.80 -6.92
C ILE A 247 9.25 -3.97 -6.92
N GLN A 248 9.74 -5.17 -7.24
CA GLN A 248 8.92 -6.37 -7.33
C GLN A 248 9.57 -7.56 -6.66
N GLY A 249 8.85 -8.23 -5.77
CA GLY A 249 9.25 -9.52 -5.24
C GLY A 249 9.04 -10.66 -6.24
N ASP A 250 10.00 -11.56 -6.37
CA ASP A 250 9.92 -12.69 -7.32
C ASP A 250 9.00 -13.82 -6.84
N LEU A 251 8.70 -13.86 -5.53
CA LEU A 251 7.75 -14.81 -4.91
C LEU A 251 6.34 -14.20 -4.70
N ASP A 252 6.07 -13.04 -5.27
CA ASP A 252 4.75 -12.42 -5.18
C ASP A 252 3.67 -13.30 -5.84
N ARG A 253 2.72 -13.77 -5.03
CA ARG A 253 1.62 -14.63 -5.47
C ARG A 253 0.41 -13.83 -5.98
N LEU A 254 0.30 -12.56 -5.60
CA LEU A 254 -0.82 -11.68 -5.94
C LEU A 254 -0.60 -10.96 -7.26
N VAL A 255 0.61 -10.41 -7.46
CA VAL A 255 1.04 -9.75 -8.69
C VAL A 255 2.26 -10.50 -9.24
N PRO A 256 2.07 -11.36 -10.24
CA PRO A 256 3.19 -12.15 -10.78
C PRO A 256 4.33 -11.27 -11.28
N VAL A 257 5.57 -11.63 -10.97
CA VAL A 257 6.78 -10.92 -11.43
C VAL A 257 6.81 -10.73 -12.96
N THR A 258 6.18 -11.62 -13.71
CA THR A 258 6.03 -11.50 -15.18
C THR A 258 5.20 -10.27 -15.59
N ALA A 259 4.23 -9.86 -14.76
CA ALA A 259 3.46 -8.64 -15.00
C ALA A 259 4.33 -7.39 -14.81
N ALA A 260 5.10 -7.35 -13.73
CA ALA A 260 6.04 -6.27 -13.46
C ALA A 260 7.10 -6.14 -14.57
N ARG A 261 7.69 -7.25 -15.00
CA ARG A 261 8.65 -7.29 -16.11
C ARG A 261 8.04 -6.78 -17.43
N ASP A 262 6.77 -7.11 -17.72
CA ASP A 262 6.08 -6.60 -18.94
C ASP A 262 5.88 -5.08 -18.86
N VAL A 263 5.46 -4.57 -17.69
CA VAL A 263 5.30 -3.13 -17.46
C VAL A 263 6.63 -2.40 -17.56
N ALA A 264 7.70 -2.91 -16.95
CA ALA A 264 9.04 -2.31 -17.03
C ALA A 264 9.54 -2.22 -18.48
N LYS A 265 9.32 -3.27 -19.29
CA LYS A 265 9.66 -3.27 -20.72
C LYS A 265 8.89 -2.22 -21.52
N ARG A 266 7.62 -1.95 -21.16
CA ARG A 266 6.77 -0.95 -21.83
C ARG A 266 7.07 0.49 -21.40
N ASN A 267 7.71 0.65 -20.26
CA ASN A 267 8.07 1.94 -19.68
C ASN A 267 9.59 2.01 -19.42
N PRO A 268 10.42 2.09 -20.47
CA PRO A 268 11.88 1.97 -20.34
C PRO A 268 12.53 3.10 -19.54
N GLY A 269 11.81 4.21 -19.30
CA GLY A 269 12.24 5.28 -18.39
C GLY A 269 12.01 4.99 -16.91
N TRP A 270 11.31 3.90 -16.56
CA TRP A 270 11.10 3.49 -15.20
C TRP A 270 12.28 2.63 -14.71
N ARG A 271 12.83 2.96 -13.55
CA ARG A 271 13.80 2.09 -12.89
C ARG A 271 13.08 0.87 -12.35
N TYR A 272 13.61 -0.33 -12.60
CA TYR A 272 13.04 -1.59 -12.15
C TYR A 272 14.04 -2.37 -11.29
N VAL A 273 13.60 -2.79 -10.10
CA VAL A 273 14.36 -3.61 -9.16
C VAL A 273 13.56 -4.86 -8.82
N GLU A 274 14.19 -6.02 -8.96
CA GLU A 274 13.60 -7.32 -8.59
C GLU A 274 14.25 -7.82 -7.30
N LEU A 275 13.43 -8.22 -6.34
CA LEU A 275 13.88 -8.71 -5.03
C LEU A 275 13.74 -10.23 -4.97
N ALA A 276 14.85 -10.93 -4.96
CA ALA A 276 14.87 -12.38 -4.88
C ALA A 276 14.43 -12.87 -3.49
N GLY A 277 13.57 -13.91 -3.47
CA GLY A 277 13.05 -14.53 -2.25
C GLY A 277 11.99 -13.68 -1.51
N VAL A 278 11.43 -12.67 -2.15
CA VAL A 278 10.50 -11.71 -1.53
C VAL A 278 9.09 -11.88 -2.10
N GLY A 279 8.07 -11.83 -1.24
CA GLY A 279 6.65 -11.86 -1.60
C GLY A 279 6.07 -10.46 -1.83
N HIS A 280 4.75 -10.33 -1.65
CA HIS A 280 3.93 -9.16 -2.02
C HIS A 280 4.08 -7.92 -1.12
N VAL A 281 4.74 -8.02 0.01
CA VAL A 281 4.88 -6.91 0.98
C VAL A 281 6.34 -6.71 1.38
N PRO A 282 7.21 -6.28 0.43
CA PRO A 282 8.64 -6.12 0.65
C PRO A 282 8.96 -5.14 1.78
N GLN A 283 8.11 -4.15 2.01
CA GLN A 283 8.23 -3.18 3.11
C GLN A 283 8.10 -3.82 4.51
N LEU A 284 7.55 -5.04 4.60
CA LEU A 284 7.51 -5.82 5.85
C LEU A 284 8.57 -6.92 5.90
N GLN A 285 8.99 -7.46 4.74
CA GLN A 285 9.95 -8.57 4.67
C GLN A 285 11.41 -8.11 4.66
N VAL A 286 11.69 -7.06 3.92
CA VAL A 286 13.05 -6.54 3.68
C VAL A 286 13.07 -5.01 3.74
N PRO A 287 12.58 -4.41 4.86
CA PRO A 287 12.38 -2.96 4.98
C PRO A 287 13.65 -2.15 4.72
N ASP A 288 14.82 -2.63 5.16
CA ASP A 288 16.10 -1.95 4.95
C ASP A 288 16.46 -1.84 3.47
N ARG A 289 16.23 -2.92 2.69
CA ARG A 289 16.47 -2.90 1.24
C ARG A 289 15.53 -1.96 0.53
N VAL A 290 14.24 -1.96 0.92
CA VAL A 290 13.24 -1.02 0.37
C VAL A 290 13.57 0.41 0.76
N ALA A 291 13.98 0.66 2.01
CA ALA A 291 14.39 1.98 2.46
C ALA A 291 15.56 2.54 1.64
N ALA A 292 16.61 1.75 1.41
CA ALA A 292 17.77 2.16 0.61
C ALA A 292 17.34 2.62 -0.80
N GLU A 293 16.44 1.88 -1.45
CA GLU A 293 15.92 2.23 -2.78
C GLU A 293 15.05 3.50 -2.76
N VAL A 294 14.24 3.68 -1.71
CA VAL A 294 13.41 4.90 -1.53
C VAL A 294 14.30 6.12 -1.25
N LEU A 295 15.32 5.96 -0.41
CA LEU A 295 16.26 7.04 -0.08
C LEU A 295 17.04 7.51 -1.32
N ASP A 296 17.40 6.61 -2.23
CA ASP A 296 18.01 6.96 -3.51
C ASP A 296 17.06 7.84 -4.36
N VAL A 297 15.76 7.52 -4.42
CA VAL A 297 14.74 8.37 -5.07
C VAL A 297 14.61 9.74 -4.38
N LEU A 298 14.83 9.79 -3.07
CA LEU A 298 14.85 11.03 -2.31
C LEU A 298 16.15 11.83 -2.54
N GLY A 299 17.16 11.24 -3.17
CA GLY A 299 18.48 11.87 -3.41
C GLY A 299 19.37 11.89 -2.15
N VAL A 300 19.13 10.97 -1.21
CA VAL A 300 19.97 10.79 -0.02
C VAL A 300 21.17 9.91 -0.40
N PRO A 301 22.41 10.37 -0.18
CA PRO A 301 23.60 9.59 -0.51
C PRO A 301 23.69 8.29 0.29
N ALA A 302 24.13 7.19 -0.33
CA ALA A 302 24.23 5.88 0.29
C ALA A 302 25.11 5.81 1.57
N GLY A 303 25.95 6.81 1.82
CA GLY A 303 26.80 6.93 3.02
C GLY A 303 26.08 7.49 4.27
N GLU A 304 24.96 8.15 4.11
CA GLU A 304 24.16 8.74 5.21
C GLU A 304 23.00 7.85 5.64
N ALA A 305 22.70 6.80 4.89
CA ALA A 305 21.63 5.86 5.18
C ALA A 305 21.95 4.86 6.33
N SER A 306 23.17 4.89 6.88
CA SER A 306 23.67 3.93 7.89
C SER A 306 24.08 4.56 9.22
N SER A 307 23.74 5.83 9.47
CA SER A 307 24.10 6.52 10.71
C SER A 307 22.94 6.68 11.70
#